data_dfb12f150893567d9ee19e992105afaf
#
_entry.id   dfb12f150893567d9ee19e992105afaf
#
_cell.length_a   1.000
_cell.length_b   1.000
_cell.length_c   1.000
_cell.angle_alpha   90.00
_cell.angle_beta   90.00
_cell.angle_gamma   90.00
#
_symmetry.space_group_name_H-M   'P 1'
#
loop_
_entity.id
_entity.type
_entity.pdbx_description
1 polymer ?
#
loop_
_entity_poly.entity_id
_entity_poly.type
_entity_poly.pdbx_seq_one_letter_code
_entity_poly.pdbx_strand_id
1 'polypeptide(L)' 'MLALLVAGRTNRQIARALFISEKTASVHVSNLLRKLGVANRYDAAAVGARAGISP' A
#
# COMPACT_ATOMS: atom_id res chain seq x y z
N MET A 1 4.31 -4.40 -2.01
CA MET A 1 3.66 -3.20 -1.42
C MET A 1 2.17 -3.12 -1.73
N LEU A 2 1.78 -3.17 -2.99
CA LEU A 2 0.34 -3.06 -3.34
C LEU A 2 -0.49 -4.18 -2.74
N ALA A 3 0.01 -5.41 -2.73
CA ALA A 3 -0.69 -6.54 -2.11
C ALA A 3 -1.00 -6.31 -0.63
N LEU A 4 -0.11 -5.63 0.09
CA LEU A 4 -0.33 -5.28 1.50
C LEU A 4 -1.46 -4.26 1.64
N LEU A 5 -1.57 -3.32 0.71
CA LEU A 5 -2.68 -2.36 0.69
C LEU A 5 -4.01 -3.05 0.37
N VAL A 6 -4.01 -3.98 -0.56
CA VAL A 6 -5.21 -4.78 -0.89
C VAL A 6 -5.66 -5.57 0.34
N ALA A 7 -4.72 -6.08 1.13
CA ALA A 7 -5.02 -6.80 2.37
C ALA A 7 -5.51 -5.89 3.50
N GLY A 8 -5.50 -4.57 3.33
CA GLY A 8 -5.94 -3.61 4.33
C GLY A 8 -4.95 -3.40 5.47
N ARG A 9 -3.66 -3.64 5.22
CA ARG A 9 -2.63 -3.51 6.25
C ARG A 9 -2.36 -2.05 6.59
N THR A 10 -2.12 -1.79 7.88
CA THR A 10 -1.70 -0.47 8.35
C THR A 10 -0.25 -0.20 7.98
N ASN A 11 0.18 1.07 8.05
CA ASN A 11 1.60 1.41 7.82
C ASN A 11 2.53 0.66 8.78
N ARG A 12 2.10 0.47 10.03
CA ARG A 12 2.86 -0.29 11.01
C ARG A 12 3.03 -1.75 10.58
N GLN A 13 1.96 -2.37 10.11
CA GLN A 13 2.00 -3.75 9.62
C GLN A 13 2.85 -3.88 8.36
N ILE A 14 2.75 -2.91 7.45
CA ILE A 14 3.57 -2.85 6.24
C ILE A 14 5.05 -2.72 6.63
N ALA A 15 5.36 -1.83 7.58
CA ALA A 15 6.73 -1.62 8.06
C ALA A 15 7.31 -2.92 8.61
N ARG A 16 6.55 -3.65 9.41
CA ARG A 16 6.98 -4.94 9.96
C ARG A 16 7.22 -5.98 8.87
N ALA A 17 6.31 -6.06 7.92
CA ALA A 17 6.40 -7.04 6.82
C ALA A 17 7.63 -6.79 5.94
N LEU A 18 8.01 -5.53 5.75
CA LEU A 18 9.11 -5.14 4.87
C LEU A 18 10.41 -4.85 5.62
N PHE A 19 10.42 -4.98 6.96
CA PHE A 19 11.59 -4.67 7.80
C PHE A 19 12.09 -3.24 7.62
N ILE A 20 11.16 -2.28 7.61
CA ILE A 20 11.43 -0.85 7.49
C ILE A 20 10.72 -0.09 8.61
N SER A 21 11.03 1.20 8.78
CA SER A 21 10.33 2.05 9.75
C SER A 21 8.93 2.42 9.24
N GLU A 22 8.04 2.79 10.17
CA GLU A 22 6.70 3.29 9.79
C GLU A 22 6.79 4.53 8.91
N LYS A 23 7.76 5.41 9.19
CA LYS A 23 8.01 6.60 8.38
C LYS A 23 8.36 6.23 6.95
N THR A 24 9.25 5.27 6.77
CA THR A 24 9.64 4.76 5.45
C THR A 24 8.44 4.11 4.76
N ALA A 25 7.66 3.32 5.49
CA ALA A 25 6.44 2.71 4.94
C ALA A 25 5.46 3.79 4.45
N SER A 26 5.28 4.86 5.22
CA SER A 26 4.41 5.98 4.83
C SER A 26 4.89 6.64 3.53
N VAL A 27 6.19 6.84 3.38
CA VAL A 27 6.78 7.40 2.15
C VAL A 27 6.52 6.48 0.96
N HIS A 28 6.74 5.19 1.13
CA HIS A 28 6.49 4.21 0.05
C HIS A 28 5.02 4.18 -0.35
N VAL A 29 4.12 4.22 0.62
CA VAL A 29 2.67 4.25 0.35
C VAL A 29 2.32 5.52 -0.43
N SER A 30 2.80 6.69 0.01
CA SER A 30 2.55 7.96 -0.67
C SER A 30 3.06 7.95 -2.11
N ASN A 31 4.26 7.41 -2.34
CA ASN A 31 4.83 7.30 -3.68
C ASN A 31 4.00 6.37 -4.56
N LEU A 32 3.53 5.26 -4.01
CA LEU A 32 2.69 4.32 -4.73
C LEU A 32 1.35 4.96 -5.13
N LEU A 33 0.73 5.69 -4.22
CA LEU A 33 -0.53 6.39 -4.51
C LEU A 33 -0.36 7.38 -5.66
N ARG A 34 0.74 8.14 -5.65
CA ARG A 34 1.06 9.09 -6.71
C ARG A 34 1.28 8.37 -8.04
N LYS A 35 2.01 7.27 -8.02
CA LYS A 35 2.32 6.48 -9.21
C LYS A 35 1.06 5.88 -9.84
N LEU A 36 0.11 5.43 -9.00
CA LEU A 36 -1.16 4.88 -9.45
C LEU A 36 -2.17 5.97 -9.84
N GLY A 37 -1.91 7.23 -9.48
CA GLY A 37 -2.83 8.32 -9.75
C GLY A 37 -4.11 8.27 -8.93
N VAL A 38 -4.05 7.75 -7.70
CA VAL A 38 -5.20 7.62 -6.81
C VAL A 38 -5.07 8.56 -5.62
N ALA A 39 -6.21 8.88 -4.99
CA ALA A 39 -6.28 9.87 -3.91
C ALA A 39 -5.87 9.31 -2.55
N ASN A 40 -6.07 8.02 -2.30
CA ASN A 40 -5.84 7.40 -0.99
C ASN A 40 -5.57 5.91 -1.13
N ARG A 41 -5.17 5.29 -0.01
CA ARG A 41 -4.81 3.87 0.02
C ARG A 41 -5.98 2.93 -0.28
N TYR A 42 -7.20 3.34 0.02
CA TYR A 42 -8.38 2.53 -0.26
C TYR A 42 -8.62 2.43 -1.76
N ASP A 43 -8.44 3.53 -2.47
CA ASP A 43 -8.51 3.55 -3.93
C ASP A 43 -7.40 2.70 -4.55
N ALA A 44 -6.19 2.76 -3.98
CA ALA A 44 -5.08 1.92 -4.41
C ALA A 44 -5.40 0.43 -4.22
N ALA A 45 -6.00 0.07 -3.09
CA ALA A 45 -6.42 -1.31 -2.83
C ALA A 45 -7.46 -1.77 -3.83
N ALA A 46 -8.43 -0.92 -4.19
CA ALA A 46 -9.44 -1.23 -5.18
C ALA A 46 -8.83 -1.46 -6.56
N VAL A 47 -7.86 -0.62 -6.95
CA VAL A 47 -7.13 -0.79 -8.22
C VAL A 47 -6.37 -2.12 -8.22
N GLY A 48 -5.68 -2.43 -7.13
CA GLY A 48 -4.95 -3.69 -7.01
C GLY A 48 -5.86 -4.91 -7.09
N ALA A 49 -7.00 -4.86 -6.42
CA ALA A 49 -7.98 -5.95 -6.45
C ALA A 49 -8.54 -6.17 -7.85
N ARG A 50 -8.83 -5.10 -8.59
CA ARG A 50 -9.29 -5.20 -9.98
C ARG A 50 -8.23 -5.76 -10.91
N ALA A 51 -6.96 -5.48 -10.62
CA ALA A 51 -5.84 -6.01 -11.38
C ALA A 51 -5.53 -7.47 -11.05
N GLY A 52 -6.27 -8.09 -10.12
CA GLY A 52 -6.10 -9.47 -9.73
C GLY A 52 -4.99 -9.70 -8.71
N ILE A 53 -4.53 -8.64 -8.03
CA ILE A 53 -3.51 -8.77 -6.99
C ILE A 53 -4.18 -9.28 -5.72
N SER A 54 -3.72 -10.43 -5.23
CA SER A 54 -4.20 -11.02 -3.98
C SER A 54 -3.48 -10.45 -2.78
N PRO A 55 -4.17 -10.37 -1.62
CA PRO A 55 -3.54 -9.98 -0.37
C PRO A 55 -2.42 -10.95 0.03
#